data_306a3e6779b6d8a234a89d110fe47edc
#
_entry.id   306a3e6779b6d8a234a89d110fe47edc
#
_cell.length_a   1.000
_cell.length_b   1.000
_cell.length_c   1.000
_cell.angle_alpha   90.00
_cell.angle_beta   90.00
_cell.angle_gamma   90.00
#
_symmetry.space_group_name_H-M   'P 1'
#
loop_
_entity.id
_entity.type
_entity.pdbx_description
1 polymer ?
#
loop_
_entity_poly.entity_id
_entity_poly.type
_entity_poly.pdbx_seq_one_letter_code
_entity_poly.pdbx_strand_id
1 'polypeptide(L)'
;LGGVDPTEEMSWKQFLKALLVINLFWFFWGMILLVSQGALPLNPDGNLGQSVHQAFNTCISFLVNCNLQHYSGESGLSYLTQLFVIMLFQFITAATGMAAMAGIMKALAAKTTKTIGNFWYFLVRSCTRVLFPICLVIGFILIIEGTPMGFDGKMEVTTIEGQTQYVSQGPTAAIVPIKQLGTNGGGYFGVNSSHPLENPTYLTNMIECWAILILPMAMVFAFGFYLKRKKLAYSIFGVMLFAYLAGVWINVSQETGGNPRIDAMGIAQDNGCLLYTSPSPRD
;
A
#
# COMPACT_ATOMS: atom_id res chain seq x y z
N LEU A 1 -13.94 -6.40 23.72
CA LEU A 1 -14.61 -5.44 22.87
C LEU A 1 -14.80 -6.11 21.50
N GLY A 2 -15.97 -6.17 20.92
CA GLY A 2 -16.25 -6.77 19.61
C GLY A 2 -16.72 -8.23 19.63
N GLY A 3 -16.91 -8.87 20.79
CA GLY A 3 -17.54 -10.18 20.90
C GLY A 3 -16.74 -11.36 20.31
N VAL A 4 -15.48 -11.15 19.95
CA VAL A 4 -14.62 -12.21 19.42
C VAL A 4 -13.82 -12.84 20.57
N ASP A 5 -14.06 -14.12 20.82
CA ASP A 5 -13.22 -14.88 21.73
C ASP A 5 -11.90 -15.27 21.05
N PRO A 6 -10.75 -14.75 21.50
CA PRO A 6 -9.46 -15.05 20.88
C PRO A 6 -9.02 -16.51 21.11
N THR A 7 -9.64 -17.22 22.02
CA THR A 7 -9.33 -18.63 22.34
C THR A 7 -10.11 -19.60 21.46
N GLU A 8 -11.22 -19.16 20.85
CA GLU A 8 -12.03 -19.99 19.97
C GLU A 8 -11.33 -20.18 18.63
N GLU A 9 -10.95 -21.41 18.32
CA GLU A 9 -10.27 -21.75 17.07
C GLU A 9 -11.26 -22.10 15.96
N MET A 10 -11.02 -21.53 14.79
CA MET A 10 -11.84 -21.73 13.60
C MET A 10 -11.31 -22.88 12.75
N SER A 11 -12.22 -23.66 12.19
CA SER A 11 -11.92 -24.53 11.06
C SER A 11 -11.54 -23.69 9.82
N TRP A 12 -10.89 -24.31 8.84
CA TRP A 12 -10.51 -23.58 7.61
C TRP A 12 -11.73 -22.98 6.88
N LYS A 13 -12.90 -23.63 6.94
CA LYS A 13 -14.15 -23.12 6.34
C LYS A 13 -14.67 -21.87 7.07
N GLN A 14 -14.64 -21.89 8.39
CA GLN A 14 -15.03 -20.73 9.20
C GLN A 14 -14.06 -19.57 9.01
N PHE A 15 -12.78 -19.85 8.97
CA PHE A 15 -11.73 -18.86 8.71
C PHE A 15 -11.90 -18.20 7.33
N LEU A 16 -12.09 -18.99 6.28
CA LEU A 16 -12.36 -18.49 4.92
C LEU A 16 -13.66 -17.68 4.88
N LYS A 17 -14.73 -18.16 5.52
CA LYS A 17 -16.00 -17.43 5.60
C LYS A 17 -15.82 -16.08 6.29
N ALA A 18 -15.09 -16.02 7.40
CA ALA A 18 -14.80 -14.75 8.09
C ALA A 18 -14.03 -13.77 7.20
N LEU A 19 -13.00 -14.26 6.49
CA LEU A 19 -12.24 -13.47 5.52
C LEU A 19 -13.13 -12.93 4.40
N LEU A 20 -13.98 -13.75 3.81
CA LEU A 20 -14.87 -13.31 2.73
C LEU A 20 -15.93 -12.32 3.20
N VAL A 21 -16.51 -12.54 4.37
CA VAL A 21 -17.54 -11.66 4.95
C VAL A 21 -16.98 -10.27 5.24
N ILE A 22 -15.77 -10.16 5.82
CA ILE A 22 -15.18 -8.86 6.11
C ILE A 22 -14.82 -8.10 4.83
N ASN A 23 -14.30 -8.81 3.81
CA ASN A 23 -14.02 -8.18 2.52
C ASN A 23 -15.29 -7.69 1.81
N LEU A 24 -16.36 -8.47 1.87
CA LEU A 24 -17.64 -8.06 1.31
C LEU A 24 -18.23 -6.85 2.04
N PHE A 25 -18.11 -6.80 3.38
CA PHE A 25 -18.51 -5.63 4.17
C PHE A 25 -17.75 -4.37 3.73
N TRP A 26 -16.43 -4.45 3.63
CA TRP A 26 -15.60 -3.32 3.20
C TRP A 26 -15.83 -2.94 1.74
N PHE A 27 -16.16 -3.89 0.89
CA PHE A 27 -16.54 -3.59 -0.50
C PHE A 27 -17.74 -2.65 -0.55
N PHE A 28 -18.84 -2.97 0.14
CA PHE A 28 -20.01 -2.10 0.18
C PHE A 28 -19.74 -0.78 0.88
N TRP A 29 -18.96 -0.78 1.95
CA TRP A 29 -18.50 0.44 2.62
C TRP A 29 -17.80 1.38 1.64
N GLY A 30 -16.81 0.89 0.92
CA GLY A 30 -16.04 1.67 -0.06
C GLY A 30 -16.91 2.17 -1.22
N MET A 31 -17.78 1.30 -1.75
CA MET A 31 -18.70 1.70 -2.82
C MET A 31 -19.60 2.88 -2.41
N ILE A 32 -20.18 2.81 -1.22
CA ILE A 32 -21.04 3.88 -0.71
C ILE A 32 -20.25 5.18 -0.60
N LEU A 33 -19.08 5.17 0.03
CA LEU A 33 -18.28 6.38 0.24
C LEU A 33 -17.78 6.97 -1.07
N LEU A 34 -17.24 6.16 -1.99
CA LEU A 34 -16.67 6.64 -3.25
C LEU A 34 -17.73 7.25 -4.19
N VAL A 35 -18.90 6.63 -4.26
CA VAL A 35 -20.00 7.15 -5.12
C VAL A 35 -20.61 8.42 -4.51
N SER A 36 -20.70 8.50 -3.19
CA SER A 36 -21.35 9.62 -2.50
C SER A 36 -20.41 10.73 -2.03
N GLN A 37 -19.09 10.63 -2.28
CA GLN A 37 -18.09 11.54 -1.70
C GLN A 37 -18.35 13.02 -1.97
N GLY A 38 -18.98 13.37 -3.10
CA GLY A 38 -19.32 14.75 -3.43
C GLY A 38 -20.29 15.42 -2.46
N ALA A 39 -21.09 14.62 -1.72
CA ALA A 39 -22.02 15.10 -0.70
C ALA A 39 -21.50 14.92 0.74
N LEU A 40 -20.31 14.33 0.90
CA LEU A 40 -19.74 14.04 2.21
C LEU A 40 -18.78 15.14 2.69
N PRO A 41 -18.55 15.26 4.01
CA PRO A 41 -17.59 16.23 4.56
C PRO A 41 -16.14 15.89 4.18
N LEU A 42 -15.20 16.78 4.57
CA LEU A 42 -13.78 16.67 4.25
C LEU A 42 -13.49 16.62 2.74
N ASN A 43 -14.21 17.44 1.99
CA ASN A 43 -14.08 17.60 0.54
C ASN A 43 -13.87 19.08 0.17
N PRO A 44 -12.78 19.73 0.64
CA PRO A 44 -12.56 21.16 0.40
C PRO A 44 -12.37 21.49 -1.08
N ASP A 45 -11.87 20.53 -1.87
CA ASP A 45 -11.62 20.69 -3.31
C ASP A 45 -12.87 20.44 -4.17
N GLY A 46 -14.02 20.08 -3.57
CA GLY A 46 -15.28 19.86 -4.30
C GLY A 46 -15.25 18.66 -5.26
N ASN A 47 -14.44 17.64 -4.98
CA ASN A 47 -14.33 16.46 -5.83
C ASN A 47 -15.68 15.73 -5.93
N LEU A 48 -16.11 15.44 -7.16
CA LEU A 48 -17.37 14.75 -7.43
C LEU A 48 -17.31 13.27 -7.03
N GLY A 49 -18.48 12.64 -6.84
CA GLY A 49 -18.57 11.20 -6.64
C GLY A 49 -17.96 10.43 -7.82
N GLN A 50 -17.29 9.33 -7.53
CA GLN A 50 -16.81 8.43 -8.58
C GLN A 50 -17.97 7.78 -9.33
N SER A 51 -17.81 7.51 -10.62
CA SER A 51 -18.76 6.65 -11.34
C SER A 51 -18.78 5.25 -10.70
N VAL A 52 -19.90 4.55 -10.84
CA VAL A 52 -20.08 3.20 -10.26
C VAL A 52 -18.97 2.24 -10.74
N HIS A 53 -18.59 2.33 -12.03
CA HIS A 53 -17.50 1.51 -12.59
C HIS A 53 -16.15 1.83 -11.96
N GLN A 54 -15.85 3.11 -11.78
CA GLN A 54 -14.60 3.56 -11.17
C GLN A 54 -14.55 3.17 -9.70
N ALA A 55 -15.64 3.38 -8.95
CA ALA A 55 -15.74 3.00 -7.53
C ALA A 55 -15.60 1.49 -7.35
N PHE A 56 -16.24 0.68 -8.23
CA PHE A 56 -16.10 -0.78 -8.22
C PHE A 56 -14.64 -1.21 -8.41
N ASN A 57 -13.98 -0.66 -9.43
CA ASN A 57 -12.58 -0.96 -9.72
C ASN A 57 -11.68 -0.57 -8.53
N THR A 58 -11.86 0.63 -7.99
CA THR A 58 -11.12 1.11 -6.81
C THR A 58 -11.32 0.18 -5.61
N CYS A 59 -12.56 -0.18 -5.28
CA CYS A 59 -12.85 -1.07 -4.16
C CYS A 59 -12.19 -2.44 -4.30
N ILE A 60 -12.37 -3.10 -5.46
CA ILE A 60 -11.76 -4.41 -5.68
C ILE A 60 -10.25 -4.32 -5.63
N SER A 61 -9.66 -3.33 -6.32
CA SER A 61 -8.21 -3.16 -6.36
C SER A 61 -7.59 -3.00 -4.98
N PHE A 62 -8.20 -2.17 -4.13
CA PHE A 62 -7.71 -1.93 -2.77
C PHE A 62 -8.01 -3.08 -1.80
N LEU A 63 -9.08 -3.83 -2.01
CA LEU A 63 -9.41 -4.99 -1.16
C LEU A 63 -8.57 -6.24 -1.46
N VAL A 64 -8.00 -6.36 -2.65
CA VAL A 64 -7.10 -7.47 -3.01
C VAL A 64 -5.62 -7.11 -2.92
N ASN A 65 -5.28 -5.97 -2.36
CA ASN A 65 -3.91 -5.43 -2.21
C ASN A 65 -3.19 -5.19 -3.54
N CYS A 66 -3.92 -4.93 -4.61
CA CYS A 66 -3.37 -4.55 -5.91
C CYS A 66 -3.11 -3.04 -6.00
N ASN A 67 -4.06 -2.25 -5.51
CA ASN A 67 -4.05 -0.79 -5.37
C ASN A 67 -3.80 -0.02 -6.68
N LEU A 68 -4.20 -0.59 -7.80
CA LEU A 68 -4.15 0.06 -9.08
C LEU A 68 -5.19 1.19 -9.14
N GLN A 69 -4.74 2.39 -9.47
CA GLN A 69 -5.57 3.58 -9.61
C GLN A 69 -5.53 4.08 -11.06
N HIS A 70 -6.71 4.30 -11.64
CA HIS A 70 -6.88 4.85 -13.00
C HIS A 70 -7.23 6.33 -12.97
N TYR A 71 -6.93 7.01 -11.87
CA TYR A 71 -7.20 8.42 -11.60
C TYR A 71 -6.14 9.00 -10.66
N SER A 72 -6.02 10.31 -10.66
CA SER A 72 -5.25 11.05 -9.67
C SER A 72 -6.01 11.12 -8.36
N GLY A 73 -5.45 10.56 -7.28
CA GLY A 73 -6.11 10.57 -5.98
C GLY A 73 -6.40 11.99 -5.48
N GLU A 74 -5.46 12.91 -5.62
CA GLU A 74 -5.56 14.33 -5.22
C GLU A 74 -6.63 15.14 -5.97
N SER A 75 -7.09 14.67 -7.11
CA SER A 75 -8.16 15.33 -7.89
C SER A 75 -9.42 14.49 -8.04
N GLY A 76 -9.35 13.20 -7.75
CA GLY A 76 -10.46 12.26 -7.90
C GLY A 76 -11.10 11.82 -6.58
N LEU A 77 -10.48 12.11 -5.43
CA LEU A 77 -10.94 11.66 -4.12
C LEU A 77 -11.00 12.79 -3.10
N SER A 78 -12.05 12.81 -2.28
CA SER A 78 -12.12 13.66 -1.09
C SER A 78 -11.17 13.15 0.00
N TYR A 79 -10.79 14.01 0.96
CA TYR A 79 -9.95 13.57 2.08
C TYR A 79 -10.64 12.49 2.92
N LEU A 80 -11.97 12.54 3.01
CA LEU A 80 -12.74 11.48 3.68
C LEU A 80 -12.51 10.12 3.00
N THR A 81 -12.67 10.04 1.69
CA THR A 81 -12.47 8.78 0.95
C THR A 81 -10.99 8.37 0.91
N GLN A 82 -10.06 9.31 0.87
CA GLN A 82 -8.63 9.02 1.01
C GLN A 82 -8.31 8.31 2.35
N LEU A 83 -8.90 8.77 3.46
CA LEU A 83 -8.64 8.18 4.78
C LEU A 83 -9.47 6.92 5.03
N PHE A 84 -10.79 6.96 4.76
CA PHE A 84 -11.73 5.91 5.14
C PHE A 84 -11.97 4.83 4.07
N VAL A 85 -11.42 5.00 2.88
CA VAL A 85 -11.37 3.95 1.86
C VAL A 85 -9.92 3.62 1.55
N ILE A 86 -9.15 4.53 0.96
CA ILE A 86 -7.80 4.22 0.49
C ILE A 86 -6.89 3.76 1.63
N MET A 87 -6.66 4.59 2.64
CA MET A 87 -5.79 4.25 3.78
C MET A 87 -6.32 3.05 4.58
N LEU A 88 -7.62 3.07 4.93
CA LEU A 88 -8.22 2.01 5.75
C LEU A 88 -8.14 0.65 5.06
N PHE A 89 -8.41 0.58 3.75
CA PHE A 89 -8.32 -0.67 2.99
C PHE A 89 -6.89 -1.18 2.93
N GLN A 90 -5.91 -0.32 2.82
CA GLN A 90 -4.50 -0.70 2.88
C GLN A 90 -4.14 -1.38 4.22
N PHE A 91 -4.65 -0.87 5.34
CA PHE A 91 -4.49 -1.55 6.63
C PHE A 91 -5.18 -2.91 6.67
N ILE A 92 -6.42 -2.97 6.20
CA ILE A 92 -7.25 -4.18 6.26
C ILE A 92 -6.67 -5.28 5.38
N THR A 93 -6.26 -4.95 4.15
CA THR A 93 -5.75 -5.94 3.21
C THR A 93 -4.39 -6.48 3.62
N ALA A 94 -3.49 -5.61 4.08
CA ALA A 94 -2.21 -6.03 4.62
C ALA A 94 -2.40 -6.95 5.85
N ALA A 95 -3.27 -6.57 6.78
CA ALA A 95 -3.58 -7.39 7.95
C ALA A 95 -4.30 -8.70 7.59
N THR A 96 -5.15 -8.70 6.56
CA THR A 96 -5.80 -9.91 6.04
C THR A 96 -4.77 -10.89 5.48
N GLY A 97 -3.79 -10.40 4.72
CA GLY A 97 -2.67 -11.20 4.23
C GLY A 97 -1.84 -11.81 5.37
N MET A 98 -1.51 -11.01 6.38
CA MET A 98 -0.81 -11.49 7.58
C MET A 98 -1.63 -12.53 8.35
N ALA A 99 -2.94 -12.33 8.50
CA ALA A 99 -3.84 -13.26 9.16
C ALA A 99 -3.94 -14.59 8.41
N ALA A 100 -4.07 -14.54 7.08
CA ALA A 100 -4.09 -15.72 6.23
C ALA A 100 -2.77 -16.50 6.35
N MET A 101 -1.64 -15.81 6.30
CA MET A 101 -0.32 -16.43 6.49
C MET A 101 -0.19 -17.10 7.88
N ALA A 102 -0.66 -16.45 8.94
CA ALA A 102 -0.65 -17.03 10.29
C ALA A 102 -1.49 -18.33 10.37
N GLY A 103 -2.66 -18.35 9.72
CA GLY A 103 -3.48 -19.56 9.60
C GLY A 103 -2.77 -20.69 8.85
N ILE A 104 -2.12 -20.37 7.73
CA ILE A 104 -1.32 -21.32 6.93
C ILE A 104 -0.14 -21.85 7.76
N MET A 105 0.60 -20.97 8.44
CA MET A 105 1.70 -21.36 9.33
C MET A 105 1.25 -22.36 10.37
N LYS A 106 0.08 -22.13 10.99
CA LYS A 106 -0.49 -23.00 11.99
C LYS A 106 -0.89 -24.37 11.41
N ALA A 107 -1.51 -24.36 10.23
CA ALA A 107 -1.86 -25.60 9.52
C ALA A 107 -0.63 -26.44 9.17
N LEU A 108 0.43 -25.81 8.67
CA LEU A 108 1.65 -26.52 8.27
C LEU A 108 2.51 -26.98 9.46
N ALA A 109 2.40 -26.33 10.62
CA ALA A 109 3.09 -26.74 11.83
C ALA A 109 2.50 -28.02 12.47
N ALA A 110 1.23 -28.27 12.25
CA ALA A 110 0.52 -29.44 12.80
C ALA A 110 0.59 -30.63 11.80
N LYS A 111 0.79 -31.85 12.34
CA LYS A 111 0.71 -33.07 11.51
C LYS A 111 -0.72 -33.33 11.01
N THR A 112 -1.67 -33.09 11.88
CA THR A 112 -3.11 -33.15 11.61
C THR A 112 -3.77 -32.06 12.44
N THR A 113 -4.63 -31.26 11.83
CA THR A 113 -5.37 -30.23 12.55
C THR A 113 -6.77 -30.08 11.98
N LYS A 114 -7.75 -29.83 12.85
CA LYS A 114 -9.11 -29.48 12.47
C LYS A 114 -9.31 -27.95 12.44
N THR A 115 -8.39 -27.21 13.05
CA THR A 115 -8.48 -25.76 13.27
C THR A 115 -7.20 -25.08 12.85
N ILE A 116 -7.29 -23.84 12.37
CA ILE A 116 -6.16 -23.05 11.87
C ILE A 116 -6.00 -21.68 12.58
N GLY A 117 -6.61 -21.57 13.76
CA GLY A 117 -6.59 -20.35 14.57
C GLY A 117 -7.85 -19.52 14.37
N ASN A 118 -7.82 -18.29 14.86
CA ASN A 118 -8.94 -17.35 14.78
C ASN A 118 -8.57 -16.19 13.84
N PHE A 119 -9.32 -16.03 12.75
CA PHE A 119 -9.09 -15.00 11.73
C PHE A 119 -9.16 -13.59 12.32
N TRP A 120 -10.20 -13.31 13.12
CA TRP A 120 -10.42 -11.98 13.69
C TRP A 120 -9.29 -11.59 14.67
N TYR A 121 -8.85 -12.54 15.45
CA TYR A 121 -7.74 -12.34 16.37
C TYR A 121 -6.44 -12.01 15.63
N PHE A 122 -6.14 -12.74 14.56
CA PHE A 122 -4.96 -12.47 13.74
C PHE A 122 -5.07 -11.14 13.03
N LEU A 123 -6.23 -10.81 12.44
CA LEU A 123 -6.49 -9.56 11.76
C LEU A 123 -6.26 -8.35 12.69
N VAL A 124 -6.95 -8.34 13.83
CA VAL A 124 -6.88 -7.21 14.78
C VAL A 124 -5.47 -7.05 15.34
N ARG A 125 -4.79 -8.15 15.67
CA ARG A 125 -3.40 -8.07 16.16
C ARG A 125 -2.42 -7.61 15.10
N SER A 126 -2.57 -8.02 13.86
CA SER A 126 -1.76 -7.54 12.76
C SER A 126 -1.91 -6.02 12.57
N CYS A 127 -3.15 -5.52 12.58
CA CYS A 127 -3.40 -4.08 12.51
C CYS A 127 -2.80 -3.33 13.71
N THR A 128 -3.15 -3.75 14.94
CA THR A 128 -2.90 -2.92 16.14
C THR A 128 -1.52 -3.10 16.75
N ARG A 129 -0.87 -4.25 16.55
CA ARG A 129 0.42 -4.56 17.16
C ARG A 129 1.60 -4.50 16.21
N VAL A 130 1.34 -4.56 14.89
CA VAL A 130 2.39 -4.55 13.87
C VAL A 130 2.24 -3.31 12.99
N LEU A 131 1.17 -3.24 12.19
CA LEU A 131 1.04 -2.18 11.18
C LEU A 131 0.93 -0.79 11.79
N PHE A 132 -0.01 -0.58 12.69
CA PHE A 132 -0.31 0.74 13.23
C PHE A 132 0.87 1.39 13.97
N PRO A 133 1.59 0.72 14.90
CA PRO A 133 2.72 1.34 15.59
C PRO A 133 3.86 1.73 14.66
N ILE A 134 4.18 0.88 13.68
CA ILE A 134 5.26 1.16 12.72
C ILE A 134 4.83 2.31 11.80
N CYS A 135 3.58 2.31 11.32
CA CYS A 135 3.05 3.39 10.50
C CYS A 135 3.07 4.74 11.22
N LEU A 136 2.77 4.78 12.52
CA LEU A 136 2.86 6.02 13.29
C LEU A 136 4.29 6.58 13.30
N VAL A 137 5.29 5.73 13.56
CA VAL A 137 6.69 6.16 13.57
C VAL A 137 7.12 6.68 12.20
N ILE A 138 6.83 5.94 11.14
CA ILE A 138 7.16 6.35 9.77
C ILE A 138 6.42 7.65 9.42
N GLY A 139 5.13 7.75 9.74
CA GLY A 139 4.33 8.95 9.46
C GLY A 139 4.88 10.22 10.11
N PHE A 140 5.32 10.14 11.35
CA PHE A 140 5.98 11.26 12.02
C PHE A 140 7.30 11.66 11.34
N ILE A 141 8.11 10.68 10.92
CA ILE A 141 9.35 10.98 10.18
C ILE A 141 9.02 11.66 8.84
N LEU A 142 8.04 11.16 8.10
CA LEU A 142 7.63 11.74 6.82
C LEU A 142 7.13 13.19 6.97
N ILE A 143 6.36 13.49 8.03
CA ILE A 143 5.92 14.86 8.33
C ILE A 143 7.12 15.78 8.59
N ILE A 144 8.08 15.34 9.38
CA ILE A 144 9.30 16.11 9.69
C ILE A 144 10.11 16.38 8.40
N GLU A 145 10.14 15.43 7.48
CA GLU A 145 10.84 15.53 6.19
C GLU A 145 10.06 16.33 5.12
N GLY A 146 8.82 16.77 5.42
CA GLY A 146 8.06 17.67 4.55
C GLY A 146 6.90 17.02 3.78
N THR A 147 6.54 15.77 4.06
CA THR A 147 5.32 15.17 3.50
C THR A 147 4.09 15.85 4.11
N PRO A 148 3.14 16.37 3.30
CA PRO A 148 2.01 17.13 3.82
C PRO A 148 1.04 16.26 4.64
N MET A 149 0.44 16.91 5.65
CA MET A 149 -0.61 16.35 6.50
C MET A 149 -1.63 17.44 6.84
N GLY A 150 -2.33 17.94 5.82
CA GLY A 150 -3.29 19.02 5.94
C GLY A 150 -4.72 18.59 5.59
N PHE A 151 -5.67 19.53 5.78
CA PHE A 151 -7.07 19.37 5.44
C PHE A 151 -7.67 20.62 4.77
N ASP A 152 -6.84 21.60 4.44
CA ASP A 152 -7.28 22.93 3.98
C ASP A 152 -7.57 23.01 2.47
N GLY A 153 -7.38 21.91 1.74
CA GLY A 153 -7.54 21.88 0.29
C GLY A 153 -6.25 22.21 -0.46
N LYS A 154 -6.40 22.47 -1.76
CA LYS A 154 -5.26 22.78 -2.64
C LYS A 154 -4.76 24.19 -2.38
N MET A 155 -3.44 24.34 -2.27
CA MET A 155 -2.76 25.62 -2.19
C MET A 155 -2.48 26.16 -3.60
N GLU A 156 -2.82 27.42 -3.82
CA GLU A 156 -2.45 28.13 -5.05
C GLU A 156 -1.01 28.61 -4.96
N VAL A 157 -0.19 28.27 -5.95
CA VAL A 157 1.20 28.71 -6.06
C VAL A 157 1.44 29.29 -7.45
N THR A 158 2.27 30.32 -7.53
CA THR A 158 2.71 30.87 -8.82
C THR A 158 4.05 30.25 -9.20
N THR A 159 4.12 29.65 -10.37
CA THR A 159 5.38 29.07 -10.90
C THR A 159 6.36 30.18 -11.27
N ILE A 160 7.63 29.80 -11.48
CA ILE A 160 8.68 30.76 -11.92
C ILE A 160 8.32 31.42 -13.26
N GLU A 161 7.58 30.70 -14.11
CA GLU A 161 7.08 31.20 -15.40
C GLU A 161 5.84 32.10 -15.25
N GLY A 162 5.37 32.37 -14.03
CA GLY A 162 4.21 33.20 -13.73
C GLY A 162 2.85 32.53 -13.93
N GLN A 163 2.82 31.21 -14.08
CA GLN A 163 1.56 30.45 -14.18
C GLN A 163 1.04 30.06 -12.82
N THR A 164 -0.28 30.03 -12.67
CA THR A 164 -0.93 29.54 -11.46
C THR A 164 -1.00 28.01 -11.46
N GLN A 165 -0.53 27.39 -10.40
CA GLN A 165 -0.61 25.95 -10.16
C GLN A 165 -1.28 25.67 -8.82
N TYR A 166 -2.09 24.61 -8.78
CA TYR A 166 -2.75 24.16 -7.55
C TYR A 166 -2.07 22.90 -7.01
N VAL A 167 -1.52 22.98 -5.79
CA VAL A 167 -0.78 21.92 -5.14
C VAL A 167 -1.60 21.36 -3.99
N SER A 168 -1.91 20.06 -4.05
CA SER A 168 -2.66 19.40 -2.98
C SER A 168 -1.77 19.14 -1.77
N GLN A 169 -2.25 19.55 -0.58
CA GLN A 169 -1.56 19.36 0.70
C GLN A 169 -2.38 18.52 1.70
N GLY A 170 -3.17 17.61 1.18
CA GLY A 170 -4.04 16.75 2.00
C GLY A 170 -3.27 15.78 2.91
N PRO A 171 -3.97 14.80 3.52
CA PRO A 171 -3.42 13.92 4.57
C PRO A 171 -2.49 12.82 4.01
N THR A 172 -1.50 13.21 3.21
CA THR A 172 -0.57 12.31 2.51
C THR A 172 0.25 11.49 3.48
N ALA A 173 0.79 12.12 4.54
CA ALA A 173 1.64 11.45 5.52
C ALA A 173 0.92 10.39 6.36
N ALA A 174 -0.41 10.37 6.38
CA ALA A 174 -1.18 9.29 7.00
C ALA A 174 -1.25 8.04 6.10
N ILE A 175 -1.17 8.22 4.79
CA ILE A 175 -1.39 7.16 3.80
C ILE A 175 -0.08 6.48 3.40
N VAL A 176 0.98 7.25 3.16
CA VAL A 176 2.27 6.72 2.68
C VAL A 176 2.84 5.61 3.58
N PRO A 177 2.83 5.71 4.92
CA PRO A 177 3.37 4.66 5.77
C PRO A 177 2.72 3.29 5.55
N ILE A 178 1.40 3.23 5.52
CA ILE A 178 0.70 1.97 5.30
C ILE A 178 0.77 1.51 3.85
N LYS A 179 0.78 2.45 2.89
CA LYS A 179 1.01 2.14 1.49
C LYS A 179 2.30 1.34 1.30
N GLN A 180 3.38 1.76 1.93
CA GLN A 180 4.67 1.06 1.83
C GLN A 180 4.73 -0.16 2.74
N LEU A 181 4.42 -0.03 4.03
CA LEU A 181 4.51 -1.14 4.97
C LEU A 181 3.57 -2.31 4.60
N GLY A 182 2.40 -2.02 4.07
CA GLY A 182 1.42 -3.00 3.60
C GLY A 182 1.73 -3.58 2.22
N THR A 183 2.82 -3.16 1.56
CA THR A 183 3.17 -3.54 0.18
C THR A 183 2.06 -3.22 -0.84
N ASN A 184 1.38 -2.12 -0.65
CA ASN A 184 0.19 -1.76 -1.41
C ASN A 184 0.52 -1.21 -2.80
N GLY A 185 0.93 0.02 -2.95
CA GLY A 185 1.28 0.61 -4.24
C GLY A 185 0.54 1.89 -4.54
N GLY A 186 -0.78 1.87 -4.67
CA GLY A 186 -1.61 3.06 -4.84
C GLY A 186 -1.66 3.92 -3.59
N GLY A 187 -1.96 5.20 -3.71
CA GLY A 187 -1.95 6.10 -2.57
C GLY A 187 -2.59 7.44 -2.86
N TYR A 188 -2.17 8.46 -2.13
CA TYR A 188 -2.77 9.79 -2.19
C TYR A 188 -2.67 10.40 -3.60
N PHE A 189 -1.49 10.41 -4.22
CA PHE A 189 -1.28 10.91 -5.58
C PHE A 189 -1.47 9.84 -6.66
N GLY A 190 -1.58 8.58 -6.31
CA GLY A 190 -1.80 7.48 -7.24
C GLY A 190 -0.55 6.96 -7.97
N VAL A 191 0.63 7.49 -7.70
CA VAL A 191 1.88 7.19 -8.40
C VAL A 191 2.95 6.51 -7.54
N ASN A 192 2.55 5.74 -6.58
CA ASN A 192 3.41 4.89 -5.73
C ASN A 192 4.69 5.57 -5.24
N SER A 193 4.56 6.75 -4.60
CA SER A 193 5.67 7.55 -4.05
C SER A 193 6.66 8.13 -5.05
N SER A 194 6.33 8.21 -6.34
CA SER A 194 7.12 9.01 -7.28
C SER A 194 6.80 10.50 -7.21
N HIS A 195 5.72 10.88 -6.53
CA HIS A 195 5.36 12.28 -6.34
C HIS A 195 6.25 12.93 -5.26
N PRO A 196 6.83 14.13 -5.49
CA PRO A 196 7.72 14.80 -4.53
C PRO A 196 7.12 15.04 -3.15
N LEU A 197 5.78 15.23 -3.06
CA LEU A 197 5.11 15.40 -1.78
C LEU A 197 4.82 14.09 -1.03
N GLU A 198 4.95 12.94 -1.66
CA GLU A 198 4.94 11.65 -0.96
C GLU A 198 6.34 11.25 -0.49
N ASN A 199 7.37 11.61 -1.28
CA ASN A 199 8.77 11.21 -1.06
C ASN A 199 9.71 12.40 -1.30
N PRO A 200 9.74 13.37 -0.36
CA PRO A 200 10.44 14.65 -0.58
C PRO A 200 11.96 14.56 -0.46
N THR A 201 12.51 13.57 0.23
CA THR A 201 13.96 13.50 0.51
C THR A 201 14.54 12.11 0.26
N TYR A 202 15.88 12.01 0.15
CA TYR A 202 16.56 10.71 0.07
C TYR A 202 16.33 9.85 1.33
N LEU A 203 16.16 10.49 2.49
CA LEU A 203 15.87 9.78 3.73
C LEU A 203 14.48 9.14 3.68
N THR A 204 13.47 9.86 3.21
CA THR A 204 12.12 9.32 3.03
C THR A 204 12.12 8.16 2.05
N ASN A 205 12.84 8.31 0.92
CA ASN A 205 12.98 7.23 -0.05
C ASN A 205 13.60 5.96 0.54
N MET A 206 14.66 6.11 1.32
CA MET A 206 15.30 4.97 2.00
C MET A 206 14.36 4.29 3.00
N ILE A 207 13.61 5.07 3.78
CA ILE A 207 12.65 4.55 4.76
C ILE A 207 11.48 3.86 4.06
N GLU A 208 10.97 4.40 2.98
CA GLU A 208 9.89 3.80 2.20
C GLU A 208 10.32 2.49 1.54
N CYS A 209 11.51 2.44 0.94
CA CYS A 209 12.09 1.22 0.40
C CYS A 209 12.30 0.15 1.48
N TRP A 210 12.74 0.55 2.67
CA TRP A 210 12.84 -0.36 3.82
C TRP A 210 11.46 -0.86 4.26
N ALA A 211 10.49 0.03 4.36
CA ALA A 211 9.14 -0.30 4.82
C ALA A 211 8.45 -1.34 3.93
N ILE A 212 8.59 -1.23 2.60
CA ILE A 212 7.95 -2.17 1.67
C ILE A 212 8.57 -3.58 1.75
N LEU A 213 9.83 -3.70 2.16
CA LEU A 213 10.55 -4.98 2.21
C LEU A 213 10.49 -5.67 3.57
N ILE A 214 10.39 -4.91 4.67
CA ILE A 214 10.60 -5.45 6.02
C ILE A 214 9.57 -6.51 6.41
N LEU A 215 8.28 -6.30 6.12
CA LEU A 215 7.24 -7.26 6.49
C LEU A 215 7.32 -8.56 5.67
N PRO A 216 7.44 -8.56 4.33
CA PRO A 216 7.66 -9.78 3.57
C PRO A 216 8.87 -10.59 4.05
N MET A 217 9.99 -9.93 4.32
CA MET A 217 11.17 -10.60 4.87
C MET A 217 10.91 -11.19 6.26
N ALA A 218 10.31 -10.40 7.16
CA ALA A 218 9.98 -10.86 8.52
C ALA A 218 9.03 -12.07 8.50
N MET A 219 8.07 -12.11 7.58
CA MET A 219 7.13 -13.22 7.43
C MET A 219 7.82 -14.52 7.02
N VAL A 220 8.85 -14.47 6.17
CA VAL A 220 9.64 -15.66 5.80
C VAL A 220 10.38 -16.24 7.02
N PHE A 221 11.00 -15.37 7.81
CA PHE A 221 11.69 -15.82 9.03
C PHE A 221 10.70 -16.29 10.10
N ALA A 222 9.59 -15.56 10.30
CA ALA A 222 8.51 -15.97 11.21
C ALA A 222 7.99 -17.38 10.87
N PHE A 223 7.81 -17.68 9.58
CA PHE A 223 7.43 -19.00 9.10
C PHE A 223 8.42 -20.08 9.54
N GLY A 224 9.71 -19.89 9.30
CA GLY A 224 10.73 -20.86 9.69
C GLY A 224 10.88 -21.03 11.20
N PHE A 225 10.76 -19.93 11.97
CA PHE A 225 10.78 -19.98 13.43
C PHE A 225 9.56 -20.72 13.98
N TYR A 226 8.38 -20.43 13.47
CA TYR A 226 7.13 -21.06 13.89
C TYR A 226 7.14 -22.58 13.62
N LEU A 227 7.63 -23.00 12.44
CA LEU A 227 7.78 -24.40 12.07
C LEU A 227 8.97 -25.09 12.79
N LYS A 228 9.76 -24.37 13.59
CA LYS A 228 11.03 -24.86 14.18
C LYS A 228 12.03 -25.38 13.13
N ARG A 229 11.96 -24.85 11.92
CA ARG A 229 12.82 -25.22 10.76
C ARG A 229 13.57 -24.00 10.21
N LYS A 230 14.48 -23.45 11.00
CA LYS A 230 15.26 -22.26 10.64
C LYS A 230 15.97 -22.38 9.28
N LYS A 231 16.54 -23.55 8.96
CA LYS A 231 17.20 -23.80 7.66
C LYS A 231 16.24 -23.60 6.50
N LEU A 232 14.96 -23.97 6.63
CA LEU A 232 13.96 -23.74 5.60
C LEU A 232 13.75 -22.22 5.35
N ALA A 233 13.66 -21.41 6.41
CA ALA A 233 13.53 -19.96 6.25
C ALA A 233 14.73 -19.36 5.52
N TYR A 234 15.95 -19.72 5.90
CA TYR A 234 17.15 -19.26 5.20
C TYR A 234 17.19 -19.71 3.73
N SER A 235 16.75 -20.94 3.42
CA SER A 235 16.69 -21.41 2.04
C SER A 235 15.68 -20.62 1.21
N ILE A 236 14.46 -20.39 1.74
CA ILE A 236 13.44 -19.58 1.07
C ILE A 236 13.94 -18.16 0.87
N PHE A 237 14.47 -17.54 1.92
CA PHE A 237 15.03 -16.19 1.84
C PHE A 237 16.19 -16.09 0.83
N GLY A 238 17.08 -17.08 0.81
CA GLY A 238 18.19 -17.15 -0.15
C GLY A 238 17.71 -17.19 -1.60
N VAL A 239 16.69 -17.98 -1.90
CA VAL A 239 16.09 -18.04 -3.26
C VAL A 239 15.44 -16.70 -3.62
N MET A 240 14.68 -16.09 -2.69
CA MET A 240 14.06 -14.78 -2.90
C MET A 240 15.11 -13.69 -3.14
N LEU A 241 16.17 -13.67 -2.31
CA LEU A 241 17.26 -12.70 -2.44
C LEU A 241 18.02 -12.87 -3.75
N PHE A 242 18.30 -14.11 -4.15
CA PHE A 242 18.95 -14.39 -5.43
C PHE A 242 18.11 -13.89 -6.61
N ALA A 243 16.82 -14.21 -6.62
CA ALA A 243 15.90 -13.75 -7.68
C ALA A 243 15.80 -12.22 -7.71
N TYR A 244 15.72 -11.59 -6.53
CA TYR A 244 15.70 -10.12 -6.41
C TYR A 244 16.97 -9.50 -6.98
N LEU A 245 18.14 -9.95 -6.53
CA LEU A 245 19.44 -9.41 -6.99
C LEU A 245 19.66 -9.63 -8.50
N ALA A 246 19.24 -10.79 -9.02
CA ALA A 246 19.29 -11.06 -10.47
C ALA A 246 18.37 -10.10 -11.24
N GLY A 247 17.16 -9.87 -10.73
CA GLY A 247 16.22 -8.90 -11.33
C GLY A 247 16.77 -7.47 -11.28
N VAL A 248 17.31 -7.03 -10.15
CA VAL A 248 17.95 -5.72 -10.01
C VAL A 248 19.11 -5.59 -11.00
N TRP A 249 19.99 -6.58 -11.08
CA TRP A 249 21.12 -6.55 -12.01
C TRP A 249 20.68 -6.46 -13.46
N ILE A 250 19.68 -7.24 -13.87
CA ILE A 250 19.13 -7.18 -15.23
C ILE A 250 18.53 -5.80 -15.51
N ASN A 251 17.67 -5.30 -14.63
CA ASN A 251 17.02 -4.01 -14.81
C ASN A 251 18.04 -2.87 -14.91
N VAL A 252 18.95 -2.77 -13.95
CA VAL A 252 19.99 -1.73 -13.95
C VAL A 252 20.86 -1.81 -15.20
N SER A 253 21.29 -3.01 -15.61
CA SER A 253 22.13 -3.19 -16.80
C SER A 253 21.40 -2.79 -18.10
N GLN A 254 20.10 -3.04 -18.19
CA GLN A 254 19.30 -2.66 -19.37
C GLN A 254 19.02 -1.14 -19.38
N GLU A 255 18.64 -0.57 -18.25
CA GLU A 255 18.34 0.87 -18.16
C GLU A 255 19.58 1.74 -18.37
N THR A 256 20.72 1.36 -17.80
CA THR A 256 21.98 2.10 -17.99
C THR A 256 22.54 1.92 -19.40
N GLY A 257 22.20 0.84 -20.09
CA GLY A 257 22.59 0.58 -21.47
C GLY A 257 21.80 1.41 -22.50
N GLY A 258 20.72 2.07 -22.08
CA GLY A 258 19.81 2.81 -22.96
C GLY A 258 18.97 1.90 -23.86
N ASN A 259 18.01 2.50 -24.56
CA ASN A 259 17.13 1.80 -25.50
C ASN A 259 17.56 2.13 -26.93
N PRO A 260 18.07 1.16 -27.71
CA PRO A 260 18.54 1.40 -29.08
C PRO A 260 17.45 1.96 -30.03
N ARG A 261 16.16 1.73 -29.73
CA ARG A 261 15.06 2.28 -30.52
C ARG A 261 14.87 3.77 -30.28
N ILE A 262 15.07 4.22 -29.04
CA ILE A 262 15.01 5.65 -28.69
C ILE A 262 16.22 6.38 -29.24
N ASP A 263 17.42 5.76 -29.20
CA ASP A 263 18.63 6.29 -29.82
C ASP A 263 18.47 6.45 -31.34
N ALA A 264 17.84 5.49 -32.00
CA ALA A 264 17.56 5.55 -33.43
C ALA A 264 16.57 6.67 -33.79
N MET A 265 15.76 7.17 -32.85
CA MET A 265 14.86 8.32 -33.02
C MET A 265 15.57 9.65 -32.80
N GLY A 266 16.85 9.64 -32.41
CA GLY A 266 17.63 10.85 -32.11
C GLY A 266 17.22 11.53 -30.80
N ILE A 267 16.52 10.83 -29.92
CA ILE A 267 16.11 11.34 -28.62
C ILE A 267 17.22 11.05 -27.61
N ALA A 268 17.73 12.10 -26.95
CA ALA A 268 18.72 11.93 -25.90
C ALA A 268 18.14 11.12 -24.74
N GLN A 269 18.82 10.04 -24.37
CA GLN A 269 18.52 9.25 -23.19
C GLN A 269 19.49 9.68 -22.10
N ASP A 270 19.03 10.57 -21.22
CA ASP A 270 19.80 10.98 -20.06
C ASP A 270 19.95 9.80 -19.10
N ASN A 271 21.14 9.59 -18.54
CA ASN A 271 21.40 8.64 -17.45
C ASN A 271 20.74 9.09 -16.12
N GLY A 272 19.64 9.81 -16.22
CA GLY A 272 18.86 10.30 -15.11
C GLY A 272 18.18 9.19 -14.32
N CYS A 273 17.81 9.51 -13.10
CA CYS A 273 17.08 8.61 -12.21
C CYS A 273 15.77 8.13 -12.87
N LEU A 274 15.53 6.84 -12.89
CA LEU A 274 14.27 6.21 -13.33
C LEU A 274 13.00 6.90 -12.80
N LEU A 275 13.11 7.54 -11.64
CA LEU A 275 12.04 8.30 -11.00
C LEU A 275 11.62 9.53 -11.81
N TYR A 276 12.55 10.13 -12.57
CA TYR A 276 12.32 11.34 -13.38
C TYR A 276 12.08 11.06 -14.86
N THR A 277 12.47 9.88 -15.33
CA THR A 277 12.37 9.51 -16.75
C THR A 277 11.24 8.52 -17.04
N SER A 278 10.62 7.96 -16.00
CA SER A 278 9.43 7.13 -16.18
C SER A 278 8.27 8.02 -16.63
N PRO A 279 7.71 7.80 -17.83
CA PRO A 279 6.55 8.57 -18.26
C PRO A 279 5.43 8.38 -17.24
N SER A 280 4.89 9.50 -16.79
CA SER A 280 3.68 9.46 -15.95
C SER A 280 2.58 8.75 -16.72
N PRO A 281 1.76 7.92 -16.08
CA PRO A 281 0.57 7.35 -16.74
C PRO A 281 -0.42 8.42 -17.25
N ARG A 282 -0.08 9.70 -17.10
CA ARG A 282 -0.87 10.87 -17.47
C ARG A 282 -0.32 11.66 -18.66
N ASP A 283 0.88 11.32 -19.09
CA ASP A 283 1.49 11.84 -20.32
C ASP A 283 1.20 10.85 -21.45
#